data_ea97009dbee559ed0e976d11ac85c892
#
_entry.id   ea97009dbee559ed0e976d11ac85c892
#
_cell.length_a   1.000
_cell.length_b   1.000
_cell.length_c   1.000
_cell.angle_alpha   90.00
_cell.angle_beta   90.00
_cell.angle_gamma   90.00
#
_symmetry.space_group_name_H-M   'P 1'
#
loop_
_entity.id
_entity.type
_entity.pdbx_description
1 polymer ?
#
loop_
_entity_poly.entity_id
_entity_poly.type
_entity_poly.pdbx_seq_one_letter_code
_entity_poly.pdbx_strand_id
1 'polypeptide(L)'
;MTKRYSVLAVMVFLASAPAFTQTEHSAPAGKPGGYVLERDKEVAKNEPGTHKGGGETIGYSFFAKTPNLKLVFRKRAFKPGSAIGYHVQREDEIYYVLSGRGMMTIDGKEFEVGPGDAVLTRPGSSHGLKQVGKEDLVILINYEQAPKP
;
A
#
# COMPACT_ATOMS: atom_id res chain seq x y z
N MET A 1 -58.04 6.60 51.84
CA MET A 1 -57.18 7.08 50.72
C MET A 1 -56.01 6.13 50.68
N THR A 2 -56.07 5.16 49.75
CA THR A 2 -55.01 4.13 49.57
C THR A 2 -54.25 4.41 48.30
N LYS A 3 -52.99 4.83 48.41
CA LYS A 3 -52.09 5.07 47.27
C LYS A 3 -51.56 3.73 46.77
N ARG A 4 -51.90 3.42 45.50
CA ARG A 4 -51.31 2.29 44.75
C ARG A 4 -50.00 2.74 44.12
N TYR A 5 -48.90 2.09 44.45
CA TYR A 5 -47.62 2.24 43.74
C TYR A 5 -47.54 1.20 42.64
N SER A 6 -47.49 1.65 41.38
CA SER A 6 -47.19 0.80 40.23
C SER A 6 -45.68 0.60 40.13
N VAL A 7 -45.24 -0.65 40.20
CA VAL A 7 -43.85 -1.04 39.97
C VAL A 7 -43.69 -1.27 38.47
N LEU A 8 -42.89 -0.43 37.85
CA LEU A 8 -42.53 -0.57 36.44
C LEU A 8 -41.34 -1.56 36.32
N ALA A 9 -41.60 -2.76 35.80
CA ALA A 9 -40.56 -3.74 35.54
C ALA A 9 -39.81 -3.34 34.28
N VAL A 10 -38.52 -2.98 34.40
CA VAL A 10 -37.62 -2.75 33.29
C VAL A 10 -37.08 -4.10 32.83
N MET A 11 -37.52 -4.58 31.66
CA MET A 11 -36.90 -5.72 30.99
C MET A 11 -35.60 -5.27 30.32
N VAL A 12 -34.47 -5.73 30.83
CA VAL A 12 -33.17 -5.58 30.21
C VAL A 12 -33.01 -6.70 29.15
N PHE A 13 -33.10 -6.37 27.88
CA PHE A 13 -32.73 -7.27 26.80
C PHE A 13 -31.19 -7.35 26.70
N LEU A 14 -30.62 -8.46 27.13
CA LEU A 14 -29.23 -8.82 26.84
C LEU A 14 -29.16 -9.28 25.39
N ALA A 15 -28.71 -8.42 24.51
CA ALA A 15 -28.36 -8.80 23.16
C ALA A 15 -27.02 -9.58 23.18
N SER A 16 -27.09 -10.89 22.96
CA SER A 16 -25.91 -11.72 22.73
C SER A 16 -25.34 -11.41 21.37
N ALA A 17 -24.17 -10.76 21.31
CA ALA A 17 -23.41 -10.60 20.07
C ALA A 17 -22.91 -11.97 19.61
N PRO A 18 -22.97 -12.28 18.30
CA PRO A 18 -22.38 -13.52 17.79
C PRO A 18 -20.87 -13.49 17.98
N ALA A 19 -20.34 -14.51 18.65
CA ALA A 19 -18.90 -14.72 18.74
C ALA A 19 -18.36 -15.03 17.32
N PHE A 20 -17.59 -14.12 16.76
CA PHE A 20 -16.77 -14.39 15.58
C PHE A 20 -15.69 -15.40 15.98
N THR A 21 -15.88 -16.66 15.60
CA THR A 21 -14.83 -17.66 15.71
C THR A 21 -13.77 -17.32 14.66
N GLN A 22 -12.67 -16.70 15.09
CA GLN A 22 -11.46 -16.62 14.25
C GLN A 22 -10.96 -18.07 14.11
N THR A 23 -11.05 -18.59 12.89
CA THR A 23 -10.33 -19.81 12.51
C THR A 23 -8.83 -19.47 12.56
N GLU A 24 -8.16 -19.88 13.63
CA GLU A 24 -6.71 -19.83 13.68
C GLU A 24 -6.18 -20.73 12.56
N HIS A 25 -5.58 -20.11 11.52
CA HIS A 25 -4.76 -20.84 10.57
C HIS A 25 -3.51 -21.30 11.33
N SER A 26 -3.53 -22.55 11.79
CA SER A 26 -2.34 -23.20 12.32
C SER A 26 -1.29 -23.25 11.21
N ALA A 27 -0.18 -22.55 11.40
CA ALA A 27 0.98 -22.69 10.53
C ALA A 27 1.43 -24.16 10.49
N PRO A 28 1.85 -24.68 9.32
CA PRO A 28 2.35 -26.06 9.22
C PRO A 28 3.52 -26.25 10.18
N ALA A 29 3.53 -27.37 10.90
CA ALA A 29 4.56 -27.75 11.84
C ALA A 29 5.93 -27.88 11.13
N GLY A 30 6.74 -26.82 11.18
CA GLY A 30 8.06 -26.78 10.58
C GLY A 30 8.68 -25.41 10.70
N LYS A 31 9.64 -25.26 11.59
CA LYS A 31 10.41 -24.07 11.99
C LYS A 31 9.59 -22.95 12.63
N PRO A 32 10.07 -22.35 13.74
CA PRO A 32 9.41 -21.21 14.34
C PRO A 32 9.27 -20.11 13.30
N GLY A 33 8.04 -19.57 13.14
CA GLY A 33 7.79 -18.37 12.34
C GLY A 33 8.69 -17.24 12.85
N GLY A 34 9.20 -16.42 11.92
CA GLY A 34 10.03 -15.26 12.23
C GLY A 34 9.44 -14.02 11.59
N TYR A 35 10.00 -12.88 11.93
CA TYR A 35 9.70 -11.62 11.25
C TYR A 35 10.99 -10.87 10.90
N VAL A 36 10.89 -9.99 9.91
CA VAL A 36 11.92 -9.01 9.58
C VAL A 36 11.32 -7.63 9.80
N LEU A 37 12.00 -6.80 10.58
CA LEU A 37 11.60 -5.41 10.79
C LEU A 37 12.66 -4.51 10.16
N GLU A 38 12.23 -3.69 9.21
CA GLU A 38 13.06 -2.63 8.62
C GLU A 38 12.34 -1.28 8.77
N ARG A 39 13.10 -0.23 9.00
CA ARG A 39 12.58 1.13 9.16
C ARG A 39 13.01 2.01 8.01
N ASP A 40 12.21 3.04 7.71
CA ASP A 40 12.51 4.02 6.66
C ASP A 40 13.96 4.46 6.63
N LYS A 41 14.49 4.88 7.79
CA LYS A 41 15.88 5.37 7.93
C LYS A 41 16.96 4.35 7.58
N GLU A 42 16.63 3.06 7.58
CA GLU A 42 17.56 1.97 7.32
C GLU A 42 17.62 1.61 5.83
N VAL A 43 16.55 1.91 5.10
CA VAL A 43 16.40 1.53 3.69
C VAL A 43 16.24 2.72 2.75
N ALA A 44 16.19 3.95 3.28
CA ALA A 44 16.07 5.18 2.50
C ALA A 44 17.29 5.40 1.61
N LYS A 45 17.07 5.72 0.33
CA LYS A 45 18.11 6.03 -0.63
C LYS A 45 17.67 7.14 -1.58
N ASN A 46 18.48 8.18 -1.72
CA ASN A 46 18.26 9.19 -2.74
C ASN A 46 18.54 8.61 -4.13
N GLU A 47 17.60 8.75 -5.03
CA GLU A 47 17.64 8.20 -6.38
C GLU A 47 16.95 9.18 -7.34
N PRO A 48 17.36 9.25 -8.61
CA PRO A 48 16.55 9.92 -9.62
C PRO A 48 15.23 9.17 -9.85
N GLY A 49 14.27 9.82 -10.48
CA GLY A 49 13.03 9.15 -10.90
C GLY A 49 13.34 7.95 -11.79
N THR A 50 12.65 6.83 -11.53
CA THR A 50 12.85 5.58 -12.28
C THR A 50 12.40 5.71 -13.75
N HIS A 51 12.85 4.78 -14.59
CA HIS A 51 12.50 4.74 -16.02
C HIS A 51 12.75 6.07 -16.75
N LYS A 52 13.85 6.76 -16.38
CA LYS A 52 14.20 8.08 -16.93
C LYS A 52 13.16 9.19 -16.64
N GLY A 53 12.38 9.05 -15.58
CA GLY A 53 11.38 10.03 -15.17
C GLY A 53 11.96 11.36 -14.67
N GLY A 54 13.22 11.34 -14.25
CA GLY A 54 13.94 12.54 -13.80
C GLY A 54 13.51 13.04 -12.41
N GLY A 55 14.11 14.15 -12.01
CA GLY A 55 13.89 14.77 -10.71
C GLY A 55 14.57 14.01 -9.56
N GLU A 56 14.18 14.35 -8.35
CA GLU A 56 14.69 13.79 -7.09
C GLU A 56 13.65 12.92 -6.41
N THR A 57 14.02 11.70 -6.03
CA THR A 57 13.16 10.81 -5.26
C THR A 57 13.92 10.18 -4.10
N ILE A 58 13.18 9.77 -3.06
CA ILE A 58 13.72 8.90 -2.02
C ILE A 58 13.04 7.55 -2.16
N GLY A 59 13.82 6.53 -2.53
CA GLY A 59 13.38 5.15 -2.60
C GLY A 59 13.58 4.43 -1.28
N TYR A 60 12.61 3.60 -0.89
CA TYR A 60 12.65 2.75 0.30
C TYR A 60 12.33 1.32 -0.16
N SER A 61 13.37 0.50 -0.29
CA SER A 61 13.22 -0.89 -0.75
C SER A 61 13.22 -1.82 0.46
N PHE A 62 12.03 -2.06 1.02
CA PHE A 62 11.87 -2.93 2.18
C PHE A 62 12.08 -4.40 1.80
N PHE A 63 12.71 -5.13 2.69
CA PHE A 63 12.91 -6.59 2.62
C PHE A 63 13.68 -7.05 1.37
N ALA A 64 14.39 -6.14 0.69
CA ALA A 64 15.12 -6.45 -0.55
C ALA A 64 16.22 -7.51 -0.38
N LYS A 65 16.69 -7.72 0.87
CA LYS A 65 17.70 -8.73 1.22
C LYS A 65 17.12 -10.01 1.81
N THR A 66 15.80 -10.12 1.93
CA THR A 66 15.14 -11.30 2.49
C THR A 66 15.23 -12.46 1.49
N PRO A 67 15.84 -13.59 1.86
CA PRO A 67 15.97 -14.73 0.96
C PRO A 67 14.61 -15.28 0.53
N ASN A 68 14.47 -15.61 -0.75
CA ASN A 68 13.28 -16.25 -1.35
C ASN A 68 11.98 -15.44 -1.26
N LEU A 69 12.03 -14.18 -0.86
CA LEU A 69 10.88 -13.30 -0.94
C LEU A 69 10.71 -12.82 -2.39
N LYS A 70 9.59 -13.17 -3.01
CA LYS A 70 9.27 -12.75 -4.38
C LYS A 70 8.54 -11.41 -4.42
N LEU A 71 7.80 -11.10 -3.35
CA LEU A 71 7.10 -9.82 -3.26
C LEU A 71 8.09 -8.68 -3.14
N VAL A 72 8.01 -7.73 -4.06
CA VAL A 72 8.67 -6.43 -3.94
C VAL A 72 7.72 -5.48 -3.22
N PHE A 73 8.19 -4.90 -2.12
CA PHE A 73 7.48 -3.90 -1.34
C PHE A 73 8.34 -2.64 -1.25
N ARG A 74 7.88 -1.57 -1.87
CA ARG A 74 8.58 -0.29 -1.91
C ARG A 74 7.69 0.85 -1.47
N LYS A 75 8.32 1.84 -0.84
CA LYS A 75 7.79 3.18 -0.71
C LYS A 75 8.65 4.12 -1.53
N ARG A 76 8.07 5.14 -2.15
CA ARG A 76 8.82 6.18 -2.86
C ARG A 76 8.21 7.54 -2.59
N ALA A 77 9.06 8.49 -2.24
CA ALA A 77 8.72 9.90 -2.12
C ALA A 77 9.31 10.65 -3.32
N PHE A 78 8.48 11.38 -4.04
CA PHE A 78 8.84 12.19 -5.20
C PHE A 78 8.86 13.65 -4.79
N LYS A 79 9.99 14.30 -4.98
CA LYS A 79 10.08 15.76 -4.84
C LYS A 79 9.30 16.46 -5.96
N PRO A 80 8.90 17.73 -5.78
CA PRO A 80 8.22 18.48 -6.83
C PRO A 80 8.95 18.39 -8.18
N GLY A 81 8.19 18.03 -9.22
CA GLY A 81 8.70 17.87 -10.59
C GLY A 81 9.31 16.50 -10.92
N SER A 82 9.36 15.58 -9.95
CA SER A 82 9.90 14.24 -10.17
C SER A 82 8.85 13.28 -10.75
N ALA A 83 9.31 12.23 -11.42
CA ALA A 83 8.41 11.26 -12.06
C ALA A 83 8.99 9.85 -12.13
N ILE A 84 8.10 8.88 -12.33
CA ILE A 84 8.39 7.60 -12.99
C ILE A 84 8.17 7.83 -14.49
N GLY A 85 9.19 7.59 -15.31
CA GLY A 85 9.07 7.72 -16.76
C GLY A 85 8.11 6.69 -17.36
N TYR A 86 7.52 7.05 -18.50
CA TYR A 86 6.57 6.18 -19.18
C TYR A 86 7.26 4.91 -19.72
N HIS A 87 6.75 3.75 -19.34
CA HIS A 87 7.35 2.45 -19.69
C HIS A 87 6.30 1.34 -19.74
N VAL A 88 6.64 0.23 -20.39
CA VAL A 88 5.77 -0.96 -20.44
C VAL A 88 5.90 -1.76 -19.15
N GLN A 89 4.76 -2.14 -18.57
CA GLN A 89 4.69 -3.01 -17.41
C GLN A 89 4.75 -4.48 -17.80
N ARG A 90 5.50 -5.27 -17.05
CA ARG A 90 5.69 -6.70 -17.31
C ARG A 90 4.98 -7.61 -16.32
N GLU A 91 4.77 -7.13 -15.10
CA GLU A 91 4.11 -7.82 -13.99
C GLU A 91 2.87 -7.04 -13.56
N ASP A 92 2.00 -7.65 -12.75
CA ASP A 92 0.98 -6.90 -12.01
C ASP A 92 1.66 -6.00 -10.99
N GLU A 93 1.43 -4.69 -11.06
CA GLU A 93 2.01 -3.72 -10.15
C GLU A 93 0.94 -2.83 -9.55
N ILE A 94 0.96 -2.71 -8.23
CA ILE A 94 0.01 -1.91 -7.47
C ILE A 94 0.71 -0.66 -6.96
N TYR A 95 0.12 0.49 -7.25
CA TYR A 95 0.43 1.78 -6.64
C TYR A 95 -0.63 2.12 -5.61
N TYR A 96 -0.22 2.62 -4.45
CA TYR A 96 -1.14 3.18 -3.45
C TYR A 96 -0.60 4.52 -2.97
N VAL A 97 -1.41 5.58 -3.06
CA VAL A 97 -0.99 6.93 -2.68
C VAL A 97 -1.16 7.13 -1.19
N LEU A 98 -0.06 7.47 -0.49
CA LEU A 98 -0.05 7.80 0.94
C LEU A 98 -0.26 9.29 1.18
N SER A 99 0.40 10.15 0.39
CA SER A 99 0.28 11.61 0.49
C SER A 99 0.68 12.31 -0.81
N GLY A 100 0.31 13.57 -0.94
CA GLY A 100 0.56 14.36 -2.13
C GLY A 100 -0.36 14.00 -3.29
N ARG A 101 -0.05 14.50 -4.49
CA ARG A 101 -0.83 14.24 -5.72
C ARG A 101 0.08 13.90 -6.88
N GLY A 102 -0.41 13.06 -7.78
CA GLY A 102 0.29 12.67 -8.98
C GLY A 102 -0.61 12.68 -10.22
N MET A 103 -0.02 12.88 -11.39
CA MET A 103 -0.65 12.64 -12.66
C MET A 103 -0.20 11.27 -13.16
N MET A 104 -1.12 10.32 -13.18
CA MET A 104 -0.89 8.98 -13.71
C MET A 104 -1.25 8.96 -15.18
N THR A 105 -0.39 8.35 -15.99
CA THR A 105 -0.67 8.08 -17.40
C THR A 105 -0.68 6.56 -17.60
N ILE A 106 -1.77 5.99 -18.12
CA ILE A 106 -1.87 4.56 -18.47
C ILE A 106 -2.41 4.46 -19.90
N ASP A 107 -1.67 3.80 -20.78
CA ASP A 107 -2.00 3.59 -22.19
C ASP A 107 -2.49 4.89 -22.89
N GLY A 108 -1.76 5.98 -22.60
CA GLY A 108 -2.03 7.31 -23.14
C GLY A 108 -3.19 8.08 -22.50
N LYS A 109 -3.88 7.51 -21.48
CA LYS A 109 -4.92 8.21 -20.71
C LYS A 109 -4.32 8.79 -19.44
N GLU A 110 -4.59 10.05 -19.17
CA GLU A 110 -4.13 10.75 -17.97
C GLU A 110 -5.26 10.95 -16.97
N PHE A 111 -4.94 10.77 -15.70
CA PHE A 111 -5.84 11.06 -14.57
C PHE A 111 -5.03 11.39 -13.32
N GLU A 112 -5.59 12.26 -12.48
CA GLU A 112 -4.98 12.60 -11.20
C GLU A 112 -5.23 11.51 -10.17
N VAL A 113 -4.23 11.25 -9.32
CA VAL A 113 -4.31 10.36 -8.16
C VAL A 113 -3.89 11.10 -6.90
N GLY A 114 -4.54 10.78 -5.78
CA GLY A 114 -4.32 11.38 -4.47
C GLY A 114 -4.41 10.38 -3.32
N PRO A 115 -4.26 10.84 -2.06
CA PRO A 115 -4.22 9.97 -0.89
C PRO A 115 -5.44 9.04 -0.81
N GLY A 116 -5.17 7.72 -0.65
CA GLY A 116 -6.19 6.69 -0.60
C GLY A 116 -6.49 6.01 -1.94
N ASP A 117 -6.01 6.56 -3.06
CA ASP A 117 -6.19 5.93 -4.37
C ASP A 117 -5.25 4.74 -4.55
N ALA A 118 -5.78 3.67 -5.13
CA ALA A 118 -5.03 2.50 -5.55
C ALA A 118 -5.15 2.30 -7.06
N VAL A 119 -4.03 2.03 -7.73
CA VAL A 119 -3.98 1.76 -9.18
C VAL A 119 -3.27 0.44 -9.40
N LEU A 120 -3.90 -0.46 -10.14
CA LEU A 120 -3.29 -1.70 -10.62
C LEU A 120 -2.93 -1.55 -12.10
N THR A 121 -1.65 -1.65 -12.43
CA THR A 121 -1.16 -1.77 -13.81
C THR A 121 -0.93 -3.23 -14.14
N ARG A 122 -1.41 -3.65 -15.32
CA ARG A 122 -1.37 -5.04 -15.77
C ARG A 122 -0.25 -5.26 -16.78
N PRO A 123 0.27 -6.51 -16.91
CA PRO A 123 1.21 -6.85 -17.96
C PRO A 123 0.72 -6.43 -19.34
N GLY A 124 1.61 -5.78 -20.11
CA GLY A 124 1.33 -5.27 -21.45
C GLY A 124 0.81 -3.84 -21.49
N SER A 125 0.34 -3.26 -20.38
CA SER A 125 0.04 -1.83 -20.33
C SER A 125 1.31 -0.99 -20.20
N SER A 126 1.25 0.25 -20.64
CA SER A 126 2.32 1.24 -20.42
C SER A 126 1.85 2.29 -19.44
N HIS A 127 2.72 2.70 -18.51
CA HIS A 127 2.35 3.71 -17.53
C HIS A 127 3.52 4.60 -17.12
N GLY A 128 3.18 5.74 -16.52
CA GLY A 128 4.08 6.67 -15.88
C GLY A 128 3.35 7.45 -14.79
N LEU A 129 4.08 8.01 -13.84
CA LEU A 129 3.51 8.79 -12.75
C LEU A 129 4.37 10.04 -12.52
N LYS A 130 3.77 11.21 -12.62
CA LYS A 130 4.43 12.49 -12.39
C LYS A 130 3.87 13.13 -11.13
N GLN A 131 4.74 13.56 -10.23
CA GLN A 131 4.34 14.38 -9.08
C GLN A 131 3.74 15.71 -9.57
N VAL A 132 2.62 16.15 -8.93
CA VAL A 132 1.97 17.44 -9.19
C VAL A 132 1.75 18.23 -7.90
N GLY A 133 1.81 19.54 -8.01
CA GLY A 133 1.67 20.45 -6.86
C GLY A 133 3.00 20.75 -6.17
N LYS A 134 2.92 21.21 -4.92
CA LYS A 134 4.08 21.72 -4.15
C LYS A 134 4.61 20.73 -3.11
N GLU A 135 3.83 19.70 -2.79
CA GLU A 135 4.14 18.73 -1.76
C GLU A 135 4.76 17.45 -2.38
N ASP A 136 5.53 16.73 -1.60
CA ASP A 136 6.04 15.43 -2.01
C ASP A 136 4.87 14.46 -2.28
N LEU A 137 4.91 13.76 -3.41
CA LEU A 137 4.05 12.61 -3.65
C LEU A 137 4.70 11.38 -3.02
N VAL A 138 3.99 10.73 -2.09
CA VAL A 138 4.47 9.50 -1.45
C VAL A 138 3.54 8.35 -1.80
N ILE A 139 4.12 7.28 -2.33
CA ILE A 139 3.39 6.08 -2.76
C ILE A 139 4.00 4.80 -2.21
N LEU A 140 3.18 3.77 -2.09
CA LEU A 140 3.63 2.38 -2.02
C LEU A 140 3.59 1.78 -3.43
N ILE A 141 4.54 0.88 -3.69
CA ILE A 141 4.66 0.14 -4.94
C ILE A 141 4.87 -1.33 -4.59
N ASN A 142 3.99 -2.19 -5.10
CA ASN A 142 4.03 -3.63 -4.82
C ASN A 142 3.90 -4.42 -6.12
N TYR A 143 4.78 -5.38 -6.33
CA TYR A 143 4.71 -6.31 -7.45
C TYR A 143 5.44 -7.61 -7.11
N GLU A 144 5.15 -8.68 -7.82
CA GLU A 144 5.92 -9.92 -7.71
C GLU A 144 7.14 -9.85 -8.63
N GLN A 145 8.32 -10.09 -8.05
CA GLN A 145 9.55 -10.14 -8.84
C GLN A 145 9.53 -11.38 -9.74
N ALA A 146 9.66 -11.17 -11.04
CA ALA A 146 9.84 -12.29 -11.97
C ALA A 146 11.05 -13.15 -11.56
N PRO A 147 11.00 -14.48 -11.76
CA PRO A 147 12.16 -15.33 -11.55
C PRO A 147 13.36 -14.78 -12.33
N LYS A 148 14.50 -14.68 -11.67
CA LYS A 148 15.74 -14.35 -12.39
C LYS A 148 16.06 -15.51 -13.33
N PRO A 149 16.39 -15.23 -14.60
CA PRO A 149 16.81 -16.25 -15.54
C PRO A 149 18.08 -16.98 -15.09
#